data_5d06473ba00e4a9c19ef752bd5198ce1
#
_entry.id   5d06473ba00e4a9c19ef752bd5198ce1
#
_cell.length_a   1.000
_cell.length_b   1.000
_cell.length_c   1.000
_cell.angle_alpha   90.00
_cell.angle_beta   90.00
_cell.angle_gamma   90.00
#
_symmetry.space_group_name_H-M   'P 1'
#
loop_
_entity.id
_entity.type
_entity.pdbx_description
1 polymer ?
#
loop_
_entity_poly.entity_id
_entity_poly.type
_entity_poly.pdbx_seq_one_letter_code
_entity_poly.pdbx_strand_id
1 'polypeptide(L)'
;LSSKLNSRSPAFTRIELVVVLAIVAVILVLSWPAFKNALTKRDLTQTMNNGRELYLAAFRMATDGAANSDSNLAWPGDYPVNSLAEYSSRLVEKDYLKPADLQRMLSAPSAACTVTATGSPVTTTLTGKSTLKIYKVKRTDPSNTIFAASSNYIYDTELNAKVEPFGDAGFIVVRKSGDAGVYKKGQATAAGYDNNAARFQAEIGALPGATKGEVASGDGATVLAGPR
;
A
#
# COMPACT_ATOMS: atom_id res chain seq x y z
N LEU A 1 -60.60 -9.34 44.89
CA LEU A 1 -60.27 -10.48 44.06
C LEU A 1 -59.19 -9.97 42.99
N SER A 2 -57.92 -10.21 43.27
CA SER A 2 -56.82 -9.85 42.36
C SER A 2 -56.42 -11.11 41.63
N SER A 3 -56.69 -11.19 40.31
CA SER A 3 -56.29 -12.29 39.49
C SER A 3 -54.83 -12.02 39.04
N LYS A 4 -53.86 -12.73 39.60
CA LYS A 4 -52.48 -12.80 39.08
C LYS A 4 -52.50 -13.52 37.74
N LEU A 5 -52.33 -12.77 36.65
CA LEU A 5 -52.01 -13.29 35.34
C LEU A 5 -50.58 -13.87 35.38
N ASN A 6 -50.51 -15.19 35.46
CA ASN A 6 -49.27 -15.95 35.42
C ASN A 6 -48.82 -16.01 33.96
N SER A 7 -48.01 -15.01 33.50
CA SER A 7 -47.37 -15.03 32.17
C SER A 7 -46.31 -16.11 32.17
N ARG A 8 -46.64 -17.31 31.70
CA ARG A 8 -45.66 -18.33 31.37
C ARG A 8 -44.88 -17.86 30.16
N SER A 9 -43.63 -17.42 30.36
CA SER A 9 -42.71 -17.22 29.26
C SER A 9 -42.51 -18.57 28.55
N PRO A 10 -42.71 -18.65 27.22
CA PRO A 10 -42.50 -19.90 26.49
C PRO A 10 -41.00 -20.24 26.57
N ALA A 11 -40.71 -21.41 27.16
CA ALA A 11 -39.37 -21.94 27.20
C ALA A 11 -39.02 -22.41 25.77
N PHE A 12 -37.85 -22.01 25.26
CA PHE A 12 -37.32 -22.42 23.95
C PHE A 12 -37.20 -23.96 23.90
N THR A 13 -37.74 -24.54 22.86
CA THR A 13 -37.57 -25.99 22.63
C THR A 13 -36.15 -26.28 22.10
N ARG A 14 -35.62 -27.49 22.40
CA ARG A 14 -34.31 -27.92 21.91
C ARG A 14 -34.22 -27.87 20.37
N ILE A 15 -35.32 -28.19 19.69
CA ILE A 15 -35.39 -28.18 18.22
C ILE A 15 -35.37 -26.75 17.66
N GLU A 16 -36.02 -25.78 18.28
CA GLU A 16 -35.92 -24.38 17.89
C GLU A 16 -34.48 -23.86 17.99
N LEU A 17 -33.78 -24.22 19.07
CA LEU A 17 -32.38 -23.83 19.21
C LEU A 17 -31.51 -24.40 18.08
N VAL A 18 -31.69 -25.69 17.74
CA VAL A 18 -30.96 -26.34 16.67
C VAL A 18 -31.23 -25.69 15.31
N VAL A 19 -32.51 -25.38 15.04
CA VAL A 19 -32.92 -24.71 13.78
C VAL A 19 -32.28 -23.31 13.70
N VAL A 20 -32.32 -22.52 14.77
CA VAL A 20 -31.69 -21.18 14.79
C VAL A 20 -30.21 -21.28 14.56
N LEU A 21 -29.49 -22.23 15.21
CA LEU A 21 -28.06 -22.41 15.01
C LEU A 21 -27.72 -22.84 13.58
N ALA A 22 -28.56 -23.69 12.97
CA ALA A 22 -28.38 -24.08 11.56
C ALA A 22 -28.54 -22.88 10.61
N ILE A 23 -29.53 -22.03 10.82
CA ILE A 23 -29.76 -20.82 10.02
C ILE A 23 -28.58 -19.85 10.18
N VAL A 24 -28.12 -19.62 11.42
CA VAL A 24 -26.94 -18.75 11.68
C VAL A 24 -25.68 -19.29 11.00
N ALA A 25 -25.45 -20.60 11.06
CA ALA A 25 -24.31 -21.21 10.38
C ALA A 25 -24.35 -20.99 8.86
N VAL A 26 -25.52 -21.16 8.24
CA VAL A 26 -25.69 -20.91 6.80
C VAL A 26 -25.42 -19.43 6.46
N ILE A 27 -25.94 -18.50 7.25
CA ILE A 27 -25.70 -17.06 7.03
C ILE A 27 -24.22 -16.74 7.15
N LEU A 28 -23.50 -17.27 8.15
CA LEU A 28 -22.07 -17.05 8.34
C LEU A 28 -21.24 -17.57 7.15
N VAL A 29 -21.57 -18.77 6.65
CA VAL A 29 -20.87 -19.35 5.46
C VAL A 29 -21.10 -18.50 4.22
N LEU A 30 -22.33 -18.04 3.96
CA LEU A 30 -22.63 -17.21 2.79
C LEU A 30 -22.05 -15.80 2.89
N SER A 31 -21.91 -15.25 4.10
CA SER A 31 -21.36 -13.91 4.33
C SER A 31 -19.83 -13.86 4.30
N TRP A 32 -19.15 -15.00 4.47
CA TRP A 32 -17.70 -15.09 4.60
C TRP A 32 -16.90 -14.46 3.45
N PRO A 33 -17.23 -14.74 2.15
CA PRO A 33 -16.52 -14.12 1.04
C PRO A 33 -16.72 -12.59 0.98
N ALA A 34 -17.91 -12.10 1.28
CA ALA A 34 -18.19 -10.67 1.30
C ALA A 34 -17.38 -9.95 2.40
N PHE A 35 -17.26 -10.58 3.57
CA PHE A 35 -16.46 -10.05 4.68
C PHE A 35 -14.97 -9.98 4.34
N LYS A 36 -14.39 -11.04 3.76
CA LYS A 36 -12.99 -11.02 3.29
C LYS A 36 -12.75 -9.91 2.29
N ASN A 37 -13.61 -9.74 1.31
CA ASN A 37 -13.49 -8.68 0.30
C ASN A 37 -13.56 -7.28 0.92
N ALA A 38 -14.40 -7.07 1.93
CA ALA A 38 -14.50 -5.81 2.63
C ALA A 38 -13.22 -5.48 3.42
N LEU A 39 -12.62 -6.47 4.09
CA LEU A 39 -11.34 -6.32 4.79
C LEU A 39 -10.21 -5.97 3.82
N THR A 40 -10.09 -6.67 2.70
CA THR A 40 -9.05 -6.38 1.70
C THR A 40 -9.19 -4.97 1.12
N LYS A 41 -10.41 -4.51 0.84
CA LYS A 41 -10.64 -3.12 0.38
C LYS A 41 -10.22 -2.09 1.42
N ARG A 42 -10.51 -2.34 2.70
CA ARG A 42 -10.06 -1.50 3.82
C ARG A 42 -8.54 -1.43 3.85
N ASP A 43 -7.87 -2.58 3.78
CA ASP A 43 -6.41 -2.66 3.88
C ASP A 43 -5.72 -1.99 2.67
N LEU A 44 -6.27 -2.11 1.46
CA LEU A 44 -5.84 -1.37 0.27
C LEU A 44 -5.97 0.15 0.49
N THR A 45 -7.12 0.62 1.00
CA THR A 45 -7.34 2.05 1.26
C THR A 45 -6.39 2.57 2.35
N GLN A 46 -6.17 1.80 3.41
CA GLN A 46 -5.22 2.16 4.46
C GLN A 46 -3.79 2.23 3.92
N THR A 47 -3.36 1.25 3.11
CA THR A 47 -2.04 1.26 2.48
C THR A 47 -1.88 2.42 1.50
N MET A 48 -2.93 2.79 0.77
CA MET A 48 -2.92 4.00 -0.07
C MET A 48 -2.67 5.26 0.77
N ASN A 49 -3.35 5.41 1.90
CA ASN A 49 -3.15 6.54 2.80
C ASN A 49 -1.75 6.54 3.41
N ASN A 50 -1.24 5.37 3.83
CA ASN A 50 0.13 5.21 4.30
C ASN A 50 1.15 5.63 3.22
N GLY A 51 0.92 5.26 1.96
CA GLY A 51 1.74 5.67 0.83
C GLY A 51 1.73 7.20 0.60
N ARG A 52 0.57 7.84 0.80
CA ARG A 52 0.47 9.32 0.76
C ARG A 52 1.24 9.99 1.89
N GLU A 53 1.14 9.47 3.11
CA GLU A 53 1.91 9.99 4.25
C GLU A 53 3.42 9.88 3.99
N LEU A 54 3.86 8.74 3.47
CA LEU A 54 5.26 8.52 3.08
C LEU A 54 5.70 9.49 1.98
N TYR A 55 4.85 9.71 0.97
CA TYR A 55 5.07 10.72 -0.08
C TYR A 55 5.22 12.12 0.52
N LEU A 56 4.33 12.52 1.45
CA LEU A 56 4.39 13.85 2.06
C LEU A 56 5.70 14.06 2.83
N ALA A 57 6.19 13.06 3.53
CA ALA A 57 7.49 13.11 4.21
C ALA A 57 8.65 13.29 3.20
N ALA A 58 8.64 12.50 2.12
CA ALA A 58 9.63 12.59 1.04
C ALA A 58 9.56 13.96 0.32
N PHE A 59 8.37 14.47 0.06
CA PHE A 59 8.14 15.76 -0.57
C PHE A 59 8.66 16.92 0.30
N ARG A 60 8.37 16.90 1.61
CA ARG A 60 8.90 17.89 2.56
C ARG A 60 10.43 17.88 2.57
N MET A 61 11.03 16.70 2.71
CA MET A 61 12.48 16.55 2.68
C MET A 61 13.08 17.11 1.38
N ALA A 62 12.54 16.75 0.22
CA ALA A 62 13.03 17.24 -1.07
C ALA A 62 12.81 18.76 -1.27
N THR A 63 11.75 19.33 -0.68
CA THR A 63 11.47 20.76 -0.72
C THR A 63 12.46 21.53 0.16
N ASP A 64 12.73 21.04 1.37
CA ASP A 64 13.72 21.65 2.28
C ASP A 64 15.12 21.56 1.68
N GLY A 65 15.48 20.43 1.04
CA GLY A 65 16.73 20.29 0.33
C GLY A 65 16.86 21.31 -0.81
N ALA A 66 15.80 21.53 -1.58
CA ALA A 66 15.79 22.53 -2.63
C ALA A 66 15.90 23.97 -2.10
N ALA A 67 15.26 24.27 -0.97
CA ALA A 67 15.29 25.59 -0.34
C ALA A 67 16.66 25.92 0.26
N ASN A 68 17.33 24.90 0.84
CA ASN A 68 18.61 25.05 1.55
C ASN A 68 19.82 24.66 0.68
N SER A 69 19.63 24.30 -0.60
CA SER A 69 20.67 23.78 -1.49
C SER A 69 21.42 22.57 -0.92
N ASP A 70 20.71 21.73 -0.14
CA ASP A 70 21.24 20.50 0.45
C ASP A 70 20.90 19.28 -0.43
N SER A 71 21.89 18.79 -1.18
CA SER A 71 21.74 17.62 -2.05
C SER A 71 21.48 16.31 -1.29
N ASN A 72 21.69 16.28 0.04
CA ASN A 72 21.38 15.11 0.85
C ASN A 72 19.88 15.00 1.19
N LEU A 73 19.11 16.08 0.98
CA LEU A 73 17.69 16.15 1.19
C LEU A 73 17.01 16.17 -0.18
N ALA A 74 16.91 15.03 -0.83
CA ALA A 74 16.45 14.95 -2.22
C ALA A 74 15.44 13.81 -2.45
N TRP A 75 14.84 13.80 -3.62
CA TRP A 75 14.05 12.67 -4.08
C TRP A 75 14.89 11.42 -4.18
N PRO A 76 14.29 10.21 -4.06
CA PRO A 76 15.04 8.95 -4.03
C PRO A 76 15.84 8.66 -5.30
N GLY A 77 15.55 9.31 -6.42
CA GLY A 77 16.32 9.20 -7.66
C GLY A 77 17.43 10.25 -7.84
N ASP A 78 17.41 11.31 -7.04
CA ASP A 78 18.43 12.38 -7.05
C ASP A 78 19.52 12.15 -5.99
N TYR A 79 19.25 11.26 -5.04
CA TYR A 79 20.21 10.87 -4.02
C TYR A 79 20.77 9.45 -4.29
N PRO A 80 22.05 9.18 -4.05
CA PRO A 80 22.64 7.88 -4.37
C PRO A 80 22.26 6.80 -3.36
N VAL A 81 20.98 6.46 -3.31
CA VAL A 81 20.46 5.35 -2.50
C VAL A 81 20.03 4.18 -3.38
N ASN A 82 20.30 2.98 -2.91
CA ASN A 82 19.94 1.75 -3.61
C ASN A 82 18.87 0.92 -2.88
N SER A 83 18.66 1.18 -1.60
CA SER A 83 17.70 0.44 -0.79
C SER A 83 16.69 1.34 -0.11
N LEU A 84 15.52 0.76 0.18
CA LEU A 84 14.47 1.40 0.97
C LEU A 84 14.97 1.74 2.38
N ALA A 85 15.85 0.90 2.96
CA ALA A 85 16.43 1.12 4.28
C ALA A 85 17.32 2.37 4.32
N GLU A 86 18.18 2.57 3.30
CA GLU A 86 19.03 3.77 3.19
C GLU A 86 18.19 5.05 3.05
N TYR A 87 17.16 5.02 2.20
CA TYR A 87 16.25 6.17 2.04
C TYR A 87 15.46 6.45 3.32
N SER A 88 14.98 5.41 3.99
CA SER A 88 14.29 5.49 5.26
C SER A 88 15.18 6.06 6.37
N SER A 89 16.46 5.70 6.40
CA SER A 89 17.42 6.25 7.35
C SER A 89 17.52 7.77 7.24
N ARG A 90 17.48 8.29 6.02
CA ARG A 90 17.53 9.73 5.78
C ARG A 90 16.26 10.44 6.28
N LEU A 91 15.07 9.85 6.00
CA LEU A 91 13.80 10.40 6.48
C LEU A 91 13.72 10.43 8.02
N VAL A 92 14.26 9.40 8.67
CA VAL A 92 14.25 9.29 10.13
C VAL A 92 15.33 10.18 10.76
N GLU A 93 16.57 10.20 10.24
CA GLU A 93 17.67 11.02 10.73
C GLU A 93 17.33 12.52 10.74
N LYS A 94 16.60 12.96 9.74
CA LYS A 94 16.21 14.37 9.57
C LYS A 94 14.82 14.71 10.12
N ASP A 95 14.25 13.81 10.92
CA ASP A 95 12.98 13.97 11.65
C ASP A 95 11.74 14.23 10.75
N TYR A 96 11.80 13.81 9.47
CA TYR A 96 10.62 13.84 8.60
C TYR A 96 9.64 12.70 8.92
N LEU A 97 10.13 11.58 9.46
CA LEU A 97 9.35 10.44 9.92
C LEU A 97 9.94 9.85 11.21
N LYS A 98 9.06 9.39 12.10
CA LYS A 98 9.47 8.58 13.25
C LYS A 98 9.56 7.10 12.83
N PRO A 99 10.46 6.30 13.44
CA PRO A 99 10.59 4.87 13.14
C PRO A 99 9.27 4.09 13.30
N ALA A 100 8.48 4.42 14.32
CA ALA A 100 7.18 3.77 14.56
C ALA A 100 6.15 4.09 13.46
N ASP A 101 6.11 5.33 12.96
CA ASP A 101 5.23 5.72 11.86
C ASP A 101 5.65 5.05 10.56
N LEU A 102 6.96 5.00 10.29
CA LEU A 102 7.50 4.30 9.14
C LEU A 102 7.14 2.80 9.18
N GLN A 103 7.28 2.14 10.34
CA GLN A 103 6.88 0.75 10.52
C GLN A 103 5.39 0.55 10.23
N ARG A 104 4.53 1.42 10.75
CA ARG A 104 3.09 1.40 10.48
C ARG A 104 2.79 1.55 8.99
N MET A 105 3.46 2.47 8.31
CA MET A 105 3.26 2.72 6.87
C MET A 105 3.71 1.56 5.99
N LEU A 106 4.77 0.87 6.38
CA LEU A 106 5.34 -0.25 5.63
C LEU A 106 4.71 -1.61 5.96
N SER A 107 3.77 -1.67 6.91
CA SER A 107 3.14 -2.92 7.36
C SER A 107 1.66 -2.99 7.00
N ALA A 108 1.19 -4.21 6.75
CA ALA A 108 -0.23 -4.58 6.64
C ALA A 108 -0.44 -5.96 7.29
N PRO A 109 -1.69 -6.40 7.52
CA PRO A 109 -1.98 -7.68 8.18
C PRO A 109 -1.30 -8.88 7.53
N SER A 110 -1.09 -8.86 6.20
CA SER A 110 -0.45 -9.94 5.43
C SER A 110 1.06 -9.72 5.19
N ALA A 111 1.61 -8.55 5.54
CA ALA A 111 3.02 -8.23 5.29
C ALA A 111 3.55 -7.33 6.42
N ALA A 112 4.21 -7.94 7.39
CA ALA A 112 4.78 -7.22 8.52
C ALA A 112 6.22 -6.79 8.21
N CYS A 113 6.49 -5.50 8.38
CA CYS A 113 7.82 -4.90 8.29
C CYS A 113 8.20 -4.35 9.65
N THR A 114 9.34 -4.79 10.19
CA THR A 114 9.90 -4.24 11.43
C THR A 114 10.94 -3.19 11.07
N VAL A 115 10.86 -2.04 11.73
CA VAL A 115 11.76 -0.90 11.54
C VAL A 115 12.54 -0.65 12.83
N THR A 116 13.86 -0.79 12.75
CA THR A 116 14.76 -0.48 13.85
C THR A 116 15.68 0.67 13.44
N ALA A 117 15.74 1.73 14.24
CA ALA A 117 16.62 2.87 14.01
C ALA A 117 17.66 2.92 15.12
N THR A 118 18.93 2.96 14.77
CA THR A 118 20.06 2.95 15.72
C THR A 118 21.20 3.86 15.27
N GLY A 119 22.01 4.28 16.22
CA GLY A 119 23.25 5.01 15.93
C GLY A 119 23.11 6.52 15.76
N SER A 120 24.27 7.17 15.55
CA SER A 120 24.39 8.58 15.19
C SER A 120 25.60 8.68 14.23
N PRO A 121 25.41 8.87 12.92
CA PRO A 121 24.13 9.12 12.23
C PRO A 121 23.15 7.94 12.32
N VAL A 122 21.85 8.23 12.19
CA VAL A 122 20.79 7.22 12.32
C VAL A 122 20.85 6.26 11.12
N THR A 123 20.95 4.97 11.43
CA THR A 123 20.80 3.90 10.44
C THR A 123 19.51 3.15 10.71
N THR A 124 18.68 3.03 9.68
CA THR A 124 17.42 2.27 9.75
C THR A 124 17.60 0.90 9.13
N THR A 125 17.26 -0.13 9.89
CA THR A 125 17.21 -1.52 9.40
C THR A 125 15.75 -1.91 9.22
N LEU A 126 15.44 -2.46 8.05
CA LEU A 126 14.12 -2.98 7.70
C LEU A 126 14.19 -4.49 7.59
N THR A 127 13.33 -5.21 8.32
CA THR A 127 13.26 -6.67 8.27
C THR A 127 11.83 -7.14 8.02
N GLY A 128 11.66 -8.27 7.33
CA GLY A 128 10.35 -8.79 6.99
C GLY A 128 9.89 -8.36 5.60
N LYS A 129 8.57 -8.17 5.40
CA LYS A 129 7.98 -7.82 4.10
C LYS A 129 7.37 -6.42 4.16
N SER A 130 7.83 -5.51 3.32
CA SER A 130 7.21 -4.20 3.15
C SER A 130 5.96 -4.30 2.29
N THR A 131 4.90 -3.58 2.68
CA THR A 131 3.67 -3.44 1.87
C THR A 131 3.82 -2.48 0.71
N LEU A 132 4.78 -1.57 0.81
CA LEU A 132 5.08 -0.54 -0.18
C LEU A 132 6.50 -0.70 -0.71
N LYS A 133 6.66 -0.41 -1.98
CA LYS A 133 7.95 -0.18 -2.63
C LYS A 133 8.03 1.26 -3.13
N ILE A 134 9.21 1.84 -3.08
CA ILE A 134 9.49 3.21 -3.51
C ILE A 134 10.29 3.16 -4.80
N TYR A 135 9.91 4.01 -5.76
CA TYR A 135 10.60 4.19 -7.02
C TYR A 135 11.61 5.33 -6.93
N LYS A 136 12.69 5.24 -7.70
CA LYS A 136 13.80 6.23 -7.78
C LYS A 136 13.35 7.46 -8.58
N VAL A 137 12.34 8.14 -8.09
CA VAL A 137 11.81 9.37 -8.71
C VAL A 137 12.80 10.50 -8.55
N LYS A 138 13.00 11.26 -9.61
CA LYS A 138 13.85 12.47 -9.65
C LYS A 138 13.01 13.74 -9.60
N ARG A 139 13.66 14.84 -9.22
CA ARG A 139 13.04 16.18 -9.25
C ARG A 139 12.56 16.56 -10.66
N THR A 140 13.27 16.14 -11.69
CA THR A 140 12.96 16.43 -13.09
C THR A 140 11.85 15.56 -13.68
N ASP A 141 11.51 14.44 -13.03
CA ASP A 141 10.48 13.55 -13.56
C ASP A 141 9.10 14.23 -13.59
N PRO A 142 8.22 13.87 -14.53
CA PRO A 142 6.85 14.38 -14.61
C PRO A 142 6.04 14.09 -13.36
N SER A 143 4.97 14.86 -13.14
CA SER A 143 4.09 14.74 -11.98
C SER A 143 3.32 13.41 -11.91
N ASN A 144 3.08 12.76 -13.05
CA ASN A 144 2.46 11.43 -13.14
C ASN A 144 3.44 10.27 -12.92
N THR A 145 4.73 10.53 -12.62
CA THR A 145 5.69 9.47 -12.30
C THR A 145 5.31 8.77 -11.00
N ILE A 146 5.38 7.44 -10.99
CA ILE A 146 5.07 6.61 -9.81
C ILE A 146 6.15 6.84 -8.75
N PHE A 147 5.75 7.33 -7.58
CA PHE A 147 6.62 7.46 -6.41
C PHE A 147 6.64 6.18 -5.60
N ALA A 148 5.46 5.60 -5.32
CA ALA A 148 5.35 4.36 -4.57
C ALA A 148 4.21 3.50 -5.11
N ALA A 149 4.34 2.20 -4.95
CA ALA A 149 3.27 1.23 -5.23
C ALA A 149 3.26 0.12 -4.18
N SER A 150 2.15 -0.63 -4.11
CA SER A 150 2.11 -1.84 -3.27
C SER A 150 3.05 -2.91 -3.80
N SER A 151 3.64 -3.67 -2.88
CA SER A 151 4.70 -4.64 -3.21
C SER A 151 4.22 -5.81 -4.08
N ASN A 152 2.90 -6.10 -4.10
CA ASN A 152 2.32 -7.12 -4.98
C ASN A 152 2.19 -6.68 -6.44
N TYR A 153 2.35 -5.39 -6.75
CA TYR A 153 2.25 -4.87 -8.10
C TYR A 153 3.63 -4.77 -8.75
N ILE A 154 3.79 -5.32 -9.93
CA ILE A 154 4.92 -5.11 -10.83
C ILE A 154 4.38 -4.37 -12.05
N TYR A 155 5.06 -3.31 -12.47
CA TYR A 155 4.60 -2.42 -13.53
C TYR A 155 4.30 -3.17 -14.83
N ASP A 156 3.14 -2.91 -15.42
CA ASP A 156 2.65 -3.56 -16.64
C ASP A 156 2.72 -5.09 -16.60
N THR A 157 2.41 -5.67 -15.44
CA THR A 157 2.38 -7.13 -15.26
C THR A 157 1.09 -7.51 -14.54
N GLU A 158 0.50 -8.64 -14.91
CA GLU A 158 -0.70 -9.15 -14.25
C GLU A 158 -0.45 -9.44 -12.77
N LEU A 159 -1.44 -9.11 -11.94
CA LEU A 159 -1.37 -9.42 -10.52
C LEU A 159 -1.42 -10.93 -10.28
N ASN A 160 -0.58 -11.41 -9.39
CA ASN A 160 -0.52 -12.80 -8.99
C ASN A 160 -1.18 -12.99 -7.61
N ALA A 161 -2.18 -13.86 -7.54
CA ALA A 161 -2.93 -14.15 -6.31
C ALA A 161 -2.05 -14.64 -5.13
N LYS A 162 -0.84 -15.15 -5.40
CA LYS A 162 0.08 -15.67 -4.39
C LYS A 162 1.05 -14.62 -3.84
N VAL A 163 1.07 -13.41 -4.43
CA VAL A 163 2.00 -12.34 -4.03
C VAL A 163 1.37 -11.45 -2.98
N GLU A 164 1.96 -11.41 -1.80
CA GLU A 164 1.53 -10.50 -0.73
C GLU A 164 1.95 -9.04 -1.04
N PRO A 165 1.19 -8.05 -0.49
CA PRO A 165 0.16 -8.18 0.55
C PRO A 165 -1.26 -8.45 0.05
N PHE A 166 -1.61 -8.18 -1.19
CA PHE A 166 -3.01 -8.16 -1.64
C PHE A 166 -3.35 -9.20 -2.72
N GLY A 167 -2.36 -9.99 -3.14
CA GLY A 167 -2.55 -10.96 -4.22
C GLY A 167 -3.04 -10.29 -5.50
N ASP A 168 -4.14 -10.78 -6.05
CA ASP A 168 -4.81 -10.24 -7.23
C ASP A 168 -6.08 -9.42 -6.92
N ALA A 169 -6.35 -9.13 -5.66
CA ALA A 169 -7.52 -8.36 -5.24
C ALA A 169 -7.43 -6.87 -5.66
N GLY A 170 -6.21 -6.36 -5.84
CA GLY A 170 -5.93 -5.00 -6.26
C GLY A 170 -4.53 -4.54 -5.88
N PHE A 171 -4.22 -3.32 -6.24
CA PHE A 171 -2.95 -2.67 -5.94
C PHE A 171 -3.14 -1.18 -5.73
N ILE A 172 -2.14 -0.54 -5.15
CA ILE A 172 -2.14 0.92 -5.00
C ILE A 172 -0.96 1.53 -5.75
N VAL A 173 -1.15 2.75 -6.20
CA VAL A 173 -0.10 3.60 -6.74
C VAL A 173 -0.21 4.98 -6.13
N VAL A 174 0.93 5.56 -5.78
CA VAL A 174 1.09 6.95 -5.36
C VAL A 174 2.02 7.63 -6.37
N ARG A 175 1.58 8.76 -6.94
CA ARG A 175 2.35 9.50 -7.94
C ARG A 175 3.12 10.65 -7.30
N LYS A 176 4.06 11.18 -8.03
CA LYS A 176 4.87 12.35 -7.64
C LYS A 176 4.04 13.62 -7.47
N SER A 177 2.84 13.69 -8.05
CA SER A 177 1.85 14.76 -7.78
C SER A 177 1.25 14.71 -6.36
N GLY A 178 1.43 13.59 -5.63
CA GLY A 178 0.71 13.29 -4.39
C GLY A 178 -0.63 12.57 -4.60
N ASP A 179 -1.06 12.40 -5.84
CA ASP A 179 -2.23 11.59 -6.14
C ASP A 179 -1.98 10.13 -5.79
N ALA A 180 -2.98 9.51 -5.19
CA ALA A 180 -2.94 8.09 -4.91
C ALA A 180 -4.26 7.42 -5.27
N GLY A 181 -4.18 6.21 -5.80
CA GLY A 181 -5.33 5.44 -6.21
C GLY A 181 -5.23 3.98 -5.81
N VAL A 182 -6.42 3.37 -5.65
CA VAL A 182 -6.58 1.92 -5.53
C VAL A 182 -7.08 1.40 -6.86
N TYR A 183 -6.39 0.42 -7.41
CA TYR A 183 -6.64 -0.13 -8.74
C TYR A 183 -6.99 -1.60 -8.67
N LYS A 184 -7.79 -2.07 -9.62
CA LYS A 184 -8.23 -3.47 -9.74
C LYS A 184 -7.25 -4.26 -10.61
N LYS A 185 -7.31 -5.61 -10.50
CA LYS A 185 -6.52 -6.54 -11.31
C LYS A 185 -6.47 -6.18 -12.80
N GLY A 186 -7.61 -5.92 -13.44
CA GLY A 186 -7.67 -5.61 -14.87
C GLY A 186 -7.05 -4.27 -15.28
N GLN A 187 -6.61 -3.46 -14.31
CA GLN A 187 -5.94 -2.17 -14.55
C GLN A 187 -4.41 -2.27 -14.38
N ALA A 188 -3.88 -3.46 -14.08
CA ALA A 188 -2.47 -3.65 -13.80
C ALA A 188 -1.57 -3.55 -15.04
N THR A 189 -2.13 -3.72 -16.22
CA THR A 189 -1.40 -3.75 -17.50
C THR A 189 -1.98 -2.79 -18.52
N ALA A 190 -1.17 -2.39 -19.50
CA ALA A 190 -1.61 -1.58 -20.64
C ALA A 190 -2.74 -2.24 -21.45
N ALA A 191 -2.82 -3.57 -21.43
CA ALA A 191 -3.92 -4.33 -22.04
C ALA A 191 -5.29 -3.97 -21.45
N GLY A 192 -5.36 -3.62 -20.15
CA GLY A 192 -6.56 -3.12 -19.51
C GLY A 192 -7.01 -1.72 -19.99
N TYR A 193 -6.21 -1.08 -20.84
CA TYR A 193 -6.43 0.24 -21.44
C TYR A 193 -6.37 0.19 -22.99
N ASP A 194 -6.85 -0.91 -23.59
CA ASP A 194 -6.84 -1.12 -25.03
C ASP A 194 -5.43 -1.07 -25.66
N ASN A 195 -4.42 -1.47 -24.92
CA ASN A 195 -2.99 -1.34 -25.27
C ASN A 195 -2.54 0.11 -25.55
N ASN A 196 -3.28 1.09 -25.02
CA ASN A 196 -2.93 2.49 -25.14
C ASN A 196 -1.95 2.87 -24.01
N ALA A 197 -0.67 2.87 -24.33
CA ALA A 197 0.42 3.18 -23.40
C ALA A 197 0.28 4.56 -22.76
N ALA A 198 -0.13 5.57 -23.53
CA ALA A 198 -0.29 6.93 -23.02
C ALA A 198 -1.44 7.04 -22.01
N ARG A 199 -2.55 6.33 -22.27
CA ARG A 199 -3.69 6.24 -21.35
C ARG A 199 -3.32 5.48 -20.07
N PHE A 200 -2.62 4.35 -20.21
CA PHE A 200 -2.12 3.59 -19.06
C PHE A 200 -1.20 4.45 -18.18
N GLN A 201 -0.24 5.18 -18.77
CA GLN A 201 0.63 6.10 -18.02
C GLN A 201 -0.13 7.27 -17.40
N ALA A 202 -1.20 7.76 -18.02
CA ALA A 202 -2.02 8.83 -17.45
C ALA A 202 -2.82 8.36 -16.23
N GLU A 203 -3.35 7.14 -16.29
CA GLU A 203 -4.22 6.58 -15.25
C GLU A 203 -3.43 5.92 -14.10
N ILE A 204 -2.44 5.11 -14.41
CA ILE A 204 -1.62 4.40 -13.40
C ILE A 204 -0.42 5.24 -13.01
N GLY A 205 0.28 5.80 -13.98
CA GLY A 205 1.51 6.55 -13.83
C GLY A 205 2.60 6.00 -14.74
N ALA A 206 3.69 6.75 -14.86
CA ALA A 206 4.88 6.37 -15.62
C ALA A 206 6.00 5.92 -14.66
N LEU A 207 6.88 5.03 -15.10
CA LEU A 207 8.10 4.73 -14.36
C LEU A 207 9.07 5.94 -14.39
N PRO A 208 9.96 6.10 -13.38
CA PRO A 208 11.01 7.10 -13.43
C PRO A 208 11.84 7.01 -14.70
N GLY A 209 12.01 8.13 -15.39
CA GLY A 209 12.75 8.20 -16.64
C GLY A 209 12.07 7.58 -17.87
N ALA A 210 10.82 7.14 -17.77
CA ALA A 210 10.09 6.56 -18.88
C ALA A 210 9.70 7.62 -19.93
N THR A 211 9.74 7.23 -21.20
CA THR A 211 9.22 8.03 -22.31
C THR A 211 7.69 7.98 -22.33
N LYS A 212 7.06 9.12 -22.64
CA LYS A 212 5.62 9.19 -22.79
C LYS A 212 5.15 8.33 -23.97
N GLY A 213 4.18 7.44 -23.71
CA GLY A 213 3.63 6.54 -24.71
C GLY A 213 4.42 5.24 -24.91
N GLU A 214 5.47 5.00 -24.12
CA GLU A 214 6.24 3.76 -24.11
C GLU A 214 6.10 3.07 -22.74
N VAL A 215 5.64 1.83 -22.72
CA VAL A 215 5.47 1.03 -21.51
C VAL A 215 6.50 -0.09 -21.52
N ALA A 216 7.38 -0.10 -20.53
CA ALA A 216 8.28 -1.21 -20.27
C ALA A 216 7.61 -2.17 -19.28
N SER A 217 7.61 -3.46 -19.56
CA SER A 217 7.12 -4.46 -18.61
C SER A 217 8.12 -4.65 -17.47
N GLY A 218 7.61 -4.62 -16.26
CA GLY A 218 8.40 -4.76 -15.04
C GLY A 218 8.93 -3.46 -14.46
N ASP A 219 9.35 -3.52 -13.21
CA ASP A 219 9.86 -2.34 -12.48
C ASP A 219 11.28 -1.93 -12.87
N GLY A 220 12.05 -2.85 -13.49
CA GLY A 220 13.46 -2.63 -13.81
C GLY A 220 14.31 -2.23 -12.60
N ALA A 221 15.34 -1.42 -12.85
CA ALA A 221 16.21 -0.86 -11.81
C ALA A 221 15.64 0.40 -11.13
N THR A 222 14.36 0.74 -11.40
CA THR A 222 13.74 1.98 -10.95
C THR A 222 13.21 1.91 -9.51
N VAL A 223 13.19 0.74 -8.89
CA VAL A 223 12.72 0.51 -7.51
C VAL A 223 13.91 0.42 -6.56
N LEU A 224 13.77 1.00 -5.37
CA LEU A 224 14.70 0.80 -4.27
C LEU A 224 14.60 -0.65 -3.76
N ALA A 225 15.75 -1.29 -3.51
CA ALA A 225 15.76 -2.64 -2.96
C ALA A 225 14.99 -2.68 -1.63
N GLY A 226 14.03 -3.61 -1.52
CA GLY A 226 13.20 -3.79 -0.33
C GLY A 226 13.97 -4.39 0.85
N PRO A 227 13.29 -4.60 2.00
CA PRO A 227 13.86 -5.31 3.14
C PRO A 227 14.27 -6.73 2.76
N ARG A 228 15.33 -7.23 3.39
CA ARG A 228 15.86 -8.59 3.24
C ARG A 228 15.48 -9.46 4.42
#